data_dfffb12c18ac7a4af5d3a7c1f45fa6f1
#
_entry.id   dfffb12c18ac7a4af5d3a7c1f45fa6f1
#
_cell.length_a   1.000
_cell.length_b   1.000
_cell.length_c   1.000
_cell.angle_alpha   90.00
_cell.angle_beta   90.00
_cell.angle_gamma   90.00
#
_symmetry.space_group_name_H-M   'P 1'
#
loop_
_entity.id
_entity.type
_entity.pdbx_description
1 polymer ?
#
loop_
_entity_poly.entity_id
_entity_poly.type
_entity_poly.pdbx_seq_one_letter_code
_entity_poly.pdbx_strand_id
1 'polypeptide(L)'
;MTGTAVSAHGLVHIYRMEGNDVVALTSVDLDVAPGQMVGLLGPSGSGKSTLLRLLAGLQRPSAGRLRVGEHDLTAISGGDLDRMRALEVGIVLQGAANNLLPYLSPQANVAFAQQAARRFGRSDLLAPVDVLELVGLADHRRRRLVDLTPGQLQRLSLAVGIAASPGLLLADEPTSQLDRGYRDEVLDVIDHVNHELHTTVITVTHDPEVAARFARTITIRDGRIGAEGRDGEEFAVVGRDGSLQLPPHIREMIPFGALLRVRIDDDSTITLEPMTGTDREPPR
;
A
#
# COMPACT_ATOMS: atom_id res chain seq x y z
N MET A 1 -14.98 -8.19 -12.83
CA MET A 1 -15.28 -7.55 -11.53
C MET A 1 -14.75 -6.13 -11.58
N THR A 2 -15.33 -5.20 -10.85
CA THR A 2 -14.83 -3.83 -10.74
C THR A 2 -13.92 -3.76 -9.51
N GLY A 3 -12.83 -3.01 -9.59
CA GLY A 3 -11.95 -2.74 -8.46
C GLY A 3 -12.69 -2.17 -7.25
N THR A 4 -12.12 -2.31 -6.08
CA THR A 4 -12.71 -1.83 -4.81
C THR A 4 -12.12 -0.47 -4.45
N ALA A 5 -12.97 0.52 -4.19
CA ALA A 5 -12.54 1.83 -3.70
C ALA A 5 -12.01 1.73 -2.26
N VAL A 6 -11.05 2.58 -1.92
CA VAL A 6 -10.56 2.75 -0.55
C VAL A 6 -10.71 4.21 -0.15
N SER A 7 -11.21 4.45 1.08
CA SER A 7 -11.35 5.79 1.63
C SER A 7 -10.97 5.79 3.11
N ALA A 8 -10.00 6.61 3.47
CA ALA A 8 -9.55 6.83 4.83
C ALA A 8 -9.59 8.32 5.14
N HIS A 9 -10.21 8.70 6.28
CA HIS A 9 -10.33 10.10 6.68
C HIS A 9 -9.96 10.29 8.15
N GLY A 10 -8.94 11.12 8.38
CA GLY A 10 -8.42 11.40 9.71
C GLY A 10 -7.96 10.14 10.45
N LEU A 11 -7.41 9.16 9.72
CA LEU A 11 -7.12 7.83 10.25
C LEU A 11 -5.96 7.90 11.25
N VAL A 12 -6.19 7.39 12.44
CA VAL A 12 -5.20 7.29 13.52
C VAL A 12 -5.06 5.85 13.97
N HIS A 13 -3.82 5.41 14.17
CA HIS A 13 -3.55 4.12 14.80
C HIS A 13 -2.44 4.21 15.84
N ILE A 14 -2.74 3.69 17.04
CA ILE A 14 -1.84 3.69 18.19
C ILE A 14 -1.65 2.23 18.64
N TYR A 15 -0.42 1.76 18.61
CA TYR A 15 -0.06 0.49 19.25
C TYR A 15 0.07 0.73 20.75
N ARG A 16 -0.78 0.07 21.53
CA ARG A 16 -0.68 0.07 22.99
C ARG A 16 0.29 -1.02 23.42
N MET A 17 1.39 -0.63 24.01
CA MET A 17 2.40 -1.53 24.56
C MET A 17 2.54 -1.26 26.05
N GLU A 18 2.89 -2.27 26.85
CA GLU A 18 3.14 -2.11 28.27
C GLU A 18 4.23 -1.03 28.50
N GLY A 19 3.83 0.13 28.98
CA GLY A 19 4.70 1.24 29.35
C GLY A 19 4.92 2.35 28.31
N ASN A 20 4.62 2.13 27.02
CA ASN A 20 4.74 3.17 25.98
C ASN A 20 3.74 2.95 24.84
N ASP A 21 2.91 3.94 24.56
CA ASP A 21 2.06 3.98 23.38
C ASP A 21 2.86 4.48 22.16
N VAL A 22 2.79 3.76 21.05
CA VAL A 22 3.46 4.14 19.79
C VAL A 22 2.40 4.57 18.78
N VAL A 23 2.42 5.86 18.42
CA VAL A 23 1.55 6.40 17.38
C VAL A 23 2.14 6.01 16.02
N ALA A 24 1.49 5.10 15.31
CA ALA A 24 1.94 4.62 14.00
C ALA A 24 1.35 5.41 12.84
N LEU A 25 0.12 5.92 12.99
CA LEU A 25 -0.55 6.78 12.00
C LEU A 25 -1.20 7.96 12.70
N THR A 26 -1.06 9.15 12.10
CA THR A 26 -1.56 10.42 12.64
C THR A 26 -2.35 11.14 11.55
N SER A 27 -3.68 11.10 11.63
CA SER A 27 -4.58 11.83 10.73
C SER A 27 -4.31 11.59 9.24
N VAL A 28 -4.24 10.31 8.83
CA VAL A 28 -4.04 9.94 7.42
C VAL A 28 -5.35 10.10 6.66
N ASP A 29 -5.30 10.86 5.55
CA ASP A 29 -6.36 11.00 4.57
C ASP A 29 -5.92 10.36 3.25
N LEU A 30 -6.68 9.39 2.74
CA LEU A 30 -6.34 8.62 1.54
C LEU A 30 -7.62 8.19 0.82
N ASP A 31 -7.74 8.56 -0.45
CA ASP A 31 -8.78 8.04 -1.34
C ASP A 31 -8.11 7.35 -2.54
N VAL A 32 -8.53 6.11 -2.82
CA VAL A 32 -8.07 5.32 -3.98
C VAL A 32 -9.30 4.91 -4.78
N ALA A 33 -9.31 5.27 -6.05
CA ALA A 33 -10.41 4.92 -6.95
C ALA A 33 -10.40 3.43 -7.32
N PRO A 34 -11.57 2.84 -7.67
CA PRO A 34 -11.64 1.47 -8.17
C PRO A 34 -10.70 1.25 -9.37
N GLY A 35 -9.93 0.16 -9.34
CA GLY A 35 -8.99 -0.20 -10.40
C GLY A 35 -7.70 0.62 -10.43
N GLN A 36 -7.53 1.59 -9.55
CA GLN A 36 -6.32 2.40 -9.46
C GLN A 36 -5.15 1.60 -8.87
N MET A 37 -3.94 1.85 -9.40
CA MET A 37 -2.69 1.37 -8.81
C MET A 37 -1.98 2.49 -8.06
N VAL A 38 -1.60 2.24 -6.81
CA VAL A 38 -0.96 3.21 -5.92
C VAL A 38 0.28 2.62 -5.27
N GLY A 39 1.41 3.32 -5.37
CA GLY A 39 2.63 3.03 -4.61
C GLY A 39 2.66 3.81 -3.30
N LEU A 40 2.78 3.12 -2.15
CA LEU A 40 3.01 3.74 -0.84
C LEU A 40 4.51 3.76 -0.53
N LEU A 41 5.10 4.94 -0.48
CA LEU A 41 6.51 5.17 -0.19
C LEU A 41 6.74 5.66 1.23
N GLY A 42 7.97 5.55 1.67
CA GLY A 42 8.45 6.15 2.91
C GLY A 42 9.51 5.30 3.60
N PRO A 43 10.22 5.85 4.57
CA PRO A 43 11.26 5.12 5.31
C PRO A 43 10.65 3.97 6.13
N SER A 44 11.53 3.06 6.59
CA SER A 44 11.11 2.00 7.53
C SER A 44 10.52 2.63 8.80
N GLY A 45 9.45 2.04 9.32
CA GLY A 45 8.76 2.55 10.51
C GLY A 45 7.81 3.74 10.27
N SER A 46 7.64 4.24 9.04
CA SER A 46 6.77 5.39 8.76
C SER A 46 5.26 5.12 8.83
N GLY A 47 4.82 3.88 9.07
CA GLY A 47 3.40 3.52 9.18
C GLY A 47 2.80 2.82 7.96
N LYS A 48 3.54 2.59 6.86
CA LYS A 48 3.04 1.96 5.62
C LYS A 48 2.41 0.59 5.85
N SER A 49 3.13 -0.34 6.47
CA SER A 49 2.61 -1.69 6.76
C SER A 49 1.47 -1.65 7.78
N THR A 50 1.44 -0.65 8.67
CA THR A 50 0.29 -0.41 9.57
C THR A 50 -0.94 -0.02 8.77
N LEU A 51 -0.81 0.96 7.85
CA LEU A 51 -1.91 1.35 6.96
C LEU A 51 -2.41 0.14 6.16
N LEU A 52 -1.50 -0.64 5.57
CA LEU A 52 -1.86 -1.82 4.80
C LEU A 52 -2.63 -2.85 5.65
N ARG A 53 -2.21 -3.10 6.91
CA ARG A 53 -2.93 -4.01 7.83
C ARG A 53 -4.31 -3.49 8.21
N LEU A 54 -4.49 -2.18 8.34
CA LEU A 54 -5.80 -1.58 8.58
C LEU A 54 -6.72 -1.75 7.36
N LEU A 55 -6.21 -1.48 6.15
CA LEU A 55 -6.93 -1.68 4.89
C LEU A 55 -7.33 -3.15 4.68
N ALA A 56 -6.47 -4.07 5.10
CA ALA A 56 -6.75 -5.51 5.07
C ALA A 56 -7.77 -5.97 6.13
N GLY A 57 -8.19 -5.10 7.03
CA GLY A 57 -9.03 -5.47 8.16
C GLY A 57 -8.35 -6.42 9.15
N LEU A 58 -7.02 -6.47 9.16
CA LEU A 58 -6.23 -7.25 10.14
C LEU A 58 -6.13 -6.54 11.49
N GLN A 59 -6.30 -5.22 11.49
CA GLN A 59 -6.34 -4.38 12.69
C GLN A 59 -7.47 -3.36 12.54
N ARG A 60 -7.95 -2.85 13.67
CA ARG A 60 -8.92 -1.75 13.69
C ARG A 60 -8.20 -0.42 13.92
N PRO A 61 -8.63 0.67 13.27
CA PRO A 61 -8.10 1.98 13.55
C PRO A 61 -8.44 2.42 14.99
N SER A 62 -7.58 3.23 15.60
CA SER A 62 -7.82 3.81 16.92
C SER A 62 -8.80 4.98 16.85
N ALA A 63 -8.78 5.73 15.74
CA ALA A 63 -9.72 6.82 15.46
C ALA A 63 -9.77 7.11 13.95
N GLY A 64 -10.69 7.96 13.52
CA GLY A 64 -10.94 8.28 12.12
C GLY A 64 -11.96 7.34 11.48
N ARG A 65 -12.05 7.39 10.15
CA ARG A 65 -12.93 6.55 9.34
C ARG A 65 -12.13 5.79 8.31
N LEU A 66 -12.48 4.52 8.09
CA LEU A 66 -11.84 3.67 7.10
C LEU A 66 -12.89 2.83 6.39
N ARG A 67 -12.97 3.00 5.07
CA ARG A 67 -13.86 2.21 4.22
C ARG A 67 -13.07 1.47 3.14
N VAL A 68 -13.49 0.23 2.89
CA VAL A 68 -13.03 -0.59 1.76
C VAL A 68 -14.27 -1.07 1.04
N GLY A 69 -14.49 -0.58 -0.17
CA GLY A 69 -15.76 -0.75 -0.87
C GLY A 69 -16.92 -0.22 -0.04
N GLU A 70 -17.92 -1.07 0.16
CA GLU A 70 -19.11 -0.74 0.96
C GLU A 70 -18.89 -0.94 2.47
N HIS A 71 -17.75 -1.51 2.89
CA HIS A 71 -17.51 -1.88 4.28
C HIS A 71 -16.87 -0.74 5.07
N ASP A 72 -17.48 -0.37 6.19
CA ASP A 72 -16.90 0.52 7.19
C ASP A 72 -16.09 -0.32 8.19
N LEU A 73 -14.75 -0.30 8.07
CA LEU A 73 -13.85 -1.11 8.90
C LEU A 73 -13.77 -0.62 10.35
N THR A 74 -14.33 0.54 10.66
CA THR A 74 -14.41 1.04 12.04
C THR A 74 -15.53 0.34 12.84
N ALA A 75 -16.58 -0.09 12.15
CA ALA A 75 -17.80 -0.64 12.76
C ALA A 75 -18.16 -2.06 12.32
N ILE A 76 -17.49 -2.62 11.31
CA ILE A 76 -17.77 -3.93 10.71
C ILE A 76 -17.81 -5.06 11.75
N SER A 77 -18.77 -5.98 11.65
CA SER A 77 -18.85 -7.19 12.50
C SER A 77 -17.73 -8.19 12.17
N GLY A 78 -17.40 -9.09 13.10
CA GLY A 78 -16.37 -10.11 12.86
C GLY A 78 -16.70 -11.03 11.67
N GLY A 79 -17.96 -11.45 11.53
CA GLY A 79 -18.39 -12.33 10.43
C GLY A 79 -18.33 -11.63 9.06
N ASP A 80 -18.75 -10.36 8.99
CA ASP A 80 -18.70 -9.56 7.77
C ASP A 80 -17.25 -9.25 7.40
N LEU A 81 -16.38 -9.01 8.39
CA LEU A 81 -14.96 -8.80 8.19
C LEU A 81 -14.28 -10.04 7.59
N ASP A 82 -14.61 -11.23 8.11
CA ASP A 82 -14.07 -12.49 7.58
C ASP A 82 -14.57 -12.74 6.15
N ARG A 83 -15.83 -12.40 5.86
CA ARG A 83 -16.39 -12.47 4.53
C ARG A 83 -15.68 -11.49 3.56
N MET A 84 -15.51 -10.23 3.96
CA MET A 84 -14.81 -9.22 3.16
C MET A 84 -13.38 -9.68 2.84
N ARG A 85 -12.62 -10.14 3.84
CA ARG A 85 -11.26 -10.65 3.62
C ARG A 85 -11.21 -11.86 2.70
N ALA A 86 -12.20 -12.74 2.77
CA ALA A 86 -12.23 -13.93 1.94
C ALA A 86 -12.61 -13.65 0.48
N LEU A 87 -13.41 -12.61 0.21
CA LEU A 87 -14.02 -12.37 -1.09
C LEU A 87 -13.46 -11.15 -1.83
N GLU A 88 -13.01 -10.12 -1.09
CA GLU A 88 -12.80 -8.80 -1.66
C GLU A 88 -11.35 -8.30 -1.51
N VAL A 89 -10.58 -8.86 -0.56
CA VAL A 89 -9.22 -8.39 -0.27
C VAL A 89 -8.20 -9.50 -0.44
N GLY A 90 -7.24 -9.28 -1.35
CA GLY A 90 -6.04 -10.08 -1.48
C GLY A 90 -4.88 -9.43 -0.72
N ILE A 91 -4.05 -10.23 -0.06
CA ILE A 91 -2.90 -9.76 0.70
C ILE A 91 -1.67 -10.52 0.28
N VAL A 92 -0.58 -9.80 0.02
CA VAL A 92 0.76 -10.34 -0.18
C VAL A 92 1.68 -9.72 0.86
N LEU A 93 2.12 -10.52 1.81
CA LEU A 93 3.02 -10.10 2.88
C LEU A 93 4.46 -10.08 2.38
N GLN A 94 5.29 -9.26 3.02
CA GLN A 94 6.72 -9.21 2.75
C GLN A 94 7.38 -10.58 2.89
N GLY A 95 8.10 -11.01 1.86
CA GLY A 95 8.77 -12.30 1.79
C GLY A 95 7.84 -13.44 1.37
N ALA A 96 8.20 -14.15 0.31
CA ALA A 96 7.39 -15.20 -0.28
C ALA A 96 7.01 -16.32 0.72
N ALA A 97 7.92 -16.67 1.62
CA ALA A 97 7.68 -17.71 2.63
C ALA A 97 6.49 -17.43 3.56
N ASN A 98 6.13 -16.15 3.77
CA ASN A 98 5.01 -15.76 4.63
C ASN A 98 3.63 -15.95 3.95
N ASN A 99 3.62 -16.21 2.65
CA ASN A 99 2.41 -16.32 1.83
C ASN A 99 2.14 -17.75 1.38
N LEU A 100 3.11 -18.65 1.52
CA LEU A 100 3.09 -19.96 0.88
C LEU A 100 3.17 -21.10 1.90
N LEU A 101 2.47 -22.19 1.58
CA LEU A 101 2.57 -23.46 2.29
C LEU A 101 3.67 -24.31 1.62
N PRO A 102 4.84 -24.49 2.23
CA PRO A 102 6.03 -25.00 1.56
C PRO A 102 5.91 -26.46 1.12
N TYR A 103 5.01 -27.22 1.72
CA TYR A 103 4.74 -28.63 1.42
C TYR A 103 3.68 -28.83 0.31
N LEU A 104 3.04 -27.77 -0.15
CA LEU A 104 2.09 -27.81 -1.26
C LEU A 104 2.76 -27.39 -2.58
N SER A 105 2.25 -27.92 -3.68
CA SER A 105 2.62 -27.44 -5.02
C SER A 105 2.05 -26.03 -5.28
N PRO A 106 2.53 -25.29 -6.30
CA PRO A 106 1.95 -24.01 -6.71
C PRO A 106 0.43 -24.08 -6.90
N GLN A 107 -0.04 -25.05 -7.65
CA GLN A 107 -1.48 -25.24 -7.89
C GLN A 107 -2.26 -25.49 -6.59
N ALA A 108 -1.70 -26.26 -5.68
CA ALA A 108 -2.34 -26.56 -4.40
C ALA A 108 -2.34 -25.35 -3.45
N ASN A 109 -1.32 -24.48 -3.49
CA ASN A 109 -1.31 -23.22 -2.75
C ASN A 109 -2.46 -22.30 -3.20
N VAL A 110 -2.64 -22.12 -4.50
CA VAL A 110 -3.74 -21.33 -5.07
C VAL A 110 -5.09 -21.95 -4.69
N ALA A 111 -5.26 -23.27 -4.88
CA ALA A 111 -6.49 -23.97 -4.53
C ALA A 111 -6.83 -23.85 -3.03
N PHE A 112 -5.81 -23.87 -2.16
CA PHE A 112 -5.98 -23.67 -0.73
C PHE A 112 -6.47 -22.24 -0.41
N ALA A 113 -5.88 -21.23 -1.04
CA ALA A 113 -6.28 -19.83 -0.86
C ALA A 113 -7.74 -19.58 -1.26
N GLN A 114 -8.23 -20.30 -2.26
CA GLN A 114 -9.63 -20.22 -2.72
C GLN A 114 -10.64 -20.81 -1.74
N GLN A 115 -10.22 -21.62 -0.77
CA GLN A 115 -11.16 -22.32 0.13
C GLN A 115 -12.03 -21.37 0.95
N ALA A 116 -11.45 -20.27 1.43
CA ALA A 116 -12.20 -19.28 2.20
C ALA A 116 -13.33 -18.67 1.37
N ALA A 117 -13.03 -18.25 0.14
CA ALA A 117 -14.02 -17.69 -0.78
C ALA A 117 -15.15 -18.70 -1.11
N ARG A 118 -14.78 -19.97 -1.34
CA ARG A 118 -15.76 -21.05 -1.56
C ARG A 118 -16.68 -21.27 -0.35
N ARG A 119 -16.16 -21.18 0.88
CA ARG A 119 -16.96 -21.30 2.12
C ARG A 119 -17.99 -20.19 2.25
N PHE A 120 -17.68 -18.98 1.71
CA PHE A 120 -18.62 -17.87 1.65
C PHE A 120 -19.52 -17.87 0.39
N GLY A 121 -19.56 -18.99 -0.34
CA GLY A 121 -20.48 -19.23 -1.45
C GLY A 121 -20.01 -18.75 -2.82
N ARG A 122 -18.71 -18.34 -2.96
CA ARG A 122 -18.18 -17.95 -4.26
C ARG A 122 -17.88 -19.19 -5.12
N SER A 123 -18.53 -19.32 -6.26
CA SER A 123 -18.40 -20.46 -7.19
C SER A 123 -17.74 -20.10 -8.51
N ASP A 124 -17.67 -18.80 -8.85
CA ASP A 124 -17.16 -18.24 -10.11
C ASP A 124 -15.64 -17.94 -10.07
N LEU A 125 -14.90 -18.73 -9.28
CA LEU A 125 -13.45 -18.59 -9.19
C LEU A 125 -12.75 -19.15 -10.42
N LEU A 126 -11.70 -18.46 -10.88
CA LEU A 126 -10.79 -19.00 -11.89
C LEU A 126 -10.23 -20.36 -11.44
N ALA A 127 -9.98 -21.26 -12.39
CA ALA A 127 -9.27 -22.49 -12.02
C ALA A 127 -7.86 -22.16 -11.52
N PRO A 128 -7.30 -22.91 -10.55
CA PRO A 128 -5.96 -22.63 -10.03
C PRO A 128 -4.86 -22.56 -11.10
N VAL A 129 -5.02 -23.26 -12.21
CA VAL A 129 -4.06 -23.20 -13.33
C VAL A 129 -4.17 -21.88 -14.07
N ASP A 130 -5.37 -21.34 -14.25
CA ASP A 130 -5.60 -20.06 -14.93
C ASP A 130 -5.05 -18.89 -14.08
N VAL A 131 -5.19 -18.98 -12.74
CA VAL A 131 -4.55 -18.03 -11.83
C VAL A 131 -3.02 -18.08 -11.93
N LEU A 132 -2.44 -19.29 -12.07
CA LEU A 132 -1.00 -19.46 -12.29
C LEU A 132 -0.55 -18.94 -13.66
N GLU A 133 -1.40 -19.00 -14.67
CA GLU A 133 -1.12 -18.44 -15.99
C GLU A 133 -1.00 -16.92 -15.93
N LEU A 134 -1.87 -16.23 -15.20
CA LEU A 134 -1.79 -14.77 -14.99
C LEU A 134 -0.44 -14.31 -14.42
N VAL A 135 0.24 -15.15 -13.66
CA VAL A 135 1.55 -14.84 -13.06
C VAL A 135 2.71 -15.56 -13.76
N GLY A 136 2.48 -16.18 -14.92
CA GLY A 136 3.49 -16.88 -15.73
C GLY A 136 4.06 -18.14 -15.06
N LEU A 137 3.24 -18.89 -14.31
CA LEU A 137 3.66 -20.10 -13.57
C LEU A 137 2.87 -21.37 -13.94
N ALA A 138 2.08 -21.37 -15.01
CA ALA A 138 1.27 -22.52 -15.40
C ALA A 138 2.10 -23.80 -15.59
N ASP A 139 3.28 -23.72 -16.22
CA ASP A 139 4.20 -24.84 -16.43
C ASP A 139 4.87 -25.36 -15.16
N HIS A 140 4.83 -24.54 -14.08
CA HIS A 140 5.43 -24.86 -12.78
C HIS A 140 4.40 -25.39 -11.79
N ARG A 141 3.14 -25.56 -12.16
CA ARG A 141 1.99 -25.85 -11.28
C ARG A 141 2.14 -27.06 -10.36
N ARG A 142 2.97 -28.04 -10.73
CA ARG A 142 3.21 -29.28 -9.96
C ARG A 142 4.61 -29.38 -9.36
N ARG A 143 5.47 -28.37 -9.55
CA ARG A 143 6.83 -28.38 -8.97
C ARG A 143 6.77 -28.25 -7.46
N ARG A 144 7.84 -28.68 -6.79
CA ARG A 144 8.03 -28.38 -5.36
C ARG A 144 8.48 -26.93 -5.24
N LEU A 145 8.07 -26.24 -4.16
CA LEU A 145 8.45 -24.83 -3.98
C LEU A 145 9.97 -24.64 -3.87
N VAL A 146 10.68 -25.61 -3.29
CA VAL A 146 12.17 -25.56 -3.18
C VAL A 146 12.88 -25.58 -4.53
N ASP A 147 12.23 -25.99 -5.60
CA ASP A 147 12.77 -26.03 -6.95
C ASP A 147 12.44 -24.75 -7.75
N LEU A 148 11.75 -23.78 -7.13
CA LEU A 148 11.40 -22.48 -7.74
C LEU A 148 12.44 -21.41 -7.40
N THR A 149 12.68 -20.50 -8.35
CA THR A 149 13.53 -19.32 -8.12
C THR A 149 12.86 -18.32 -7.17
N PRO A 150 13.60 -17.39 -6.53
CA PRO A 150 13.03 -16.36 -5.69
C PRO A 150 11.95 -15.53 -6.40
N GLY A 151 12.15 -15.14 -7.67
CA GLY A 151 11.14 -14.45 -8.48
C GLY A 151 9.89 -15.29 -8.73
N GLN A 152 10.05 -16.61 -8.99
CA GLN A 152 8.93 -17.52 -9.14
C GLN A 152 8.13 -17.70 -7.83
N LEU A 153 8.80 -17.76 -6.68
CA LEU A 153 8.14 -17.82 -5.37
C LEU A 153 7.36 -16.54 -5.09
N GLN A 154 7.92 -15.39 -5.47
CA GLN A 154 7.24 -14.12 -5.28
C GLN A 154 6.02 -13.98 -6.20
N ARG A 155 6.12 -14.41 -7.48
CA ARG A 155 4.97 -14.47 -8.40
C ARG A 155 3.89 -15.46 -7.91
N LEU A 156 4.30 -16.58 -7.29
CA LEU A 156 3.35 -17.49 -6.64
C LEU A 156 2.64 -16.84 -5.45
N SER A 157 3.34 -16.01 -4.67
CA SER A 157 2.72 -15.24 -3.59
C SER A 157 1.66 -14.28 -4.12
N LEU A 158 1.90 -13.63 -5.25
CA LEU A 158 0.90 -12.83 -5.95
C LEU A 158 -0.29 -13.70 -6.39
N ALA A 159 -0.04 -14.88 -6.99
CA ALA A 159 -1.10 -15.82 -7.38
C ALA A 159 -2.00 -16.21 -6.20
N VAL A 160 -1.42 -16.45 -5.02
CA VAL A 160 -2.16 -16.73 -3.79
C VAL A 160 -2.99 -15.50 -3.36
N GLY A 161 -2.41 -14.29 -3.43
CA GLY A 161 -3.11 -13.05 -3.12
C GLY A 161 -4.31 -12.76 -4.01
N ILE A 162 -4.23 -13.13 -5.30
CA ILE A 162 -5.32 -12.92 -6.27
C ILE A 162 -6.23 -14.13 -6.46
N ALA A 163 -5.99 -15.23 -5.75
CA ALA A 163 -6.67 -16.52 -5.97
C ALA A 163 -8.20 -16.44 -5.88
N ALA A 164 -8.73 -15.54 -5.06
CA ALA A 164 -10.16 -15.28 -4.95
C ALA A 164 -10.66 -14.21 -5.94
N SER A 165 -9.84 -13.73 -6.87
CA SER A 165 -10.12 -12.57 -7.74
C SER A 165 -10.64 -11.38 -6.91
N PRO A 166 -9.83 -10.85 -5.98
CA PRO A 166 -10.26 -9.78 -5.08
C PRO A 166 -10.42 -8.45 -5.84
N GLY A 167 -11.30 -7.58 -5.35
CA GLY A 167 -11.42 -6.21 -5.83
C GLY A 167 -10.29 -5.29 -5.36
N LEU A 168 -9.58 -5.67 -4.26
CA LEU A 168 -8.42 -4.95 -3.72
C LEU A 168 -7.25 -5.91 -3.46
N LEU A 169 -6.09 -5.62 -4.04
CA LEU A 169 -4.83 -6.30 -3.76
C LEU A 169 -3.91 -5.37 -2.95
N LEU A 170 -3.47 -5.85 -1.79
CA LEU A 170 -2.54 -5.18 -0.90
C LEU A 170 -1.21 -5.94 -0.90
N ALA A 171 -0.12 -5.31 -1.32
CA ALA A 171 1.19 -5.95 -1.41
C ALA A 171 2.22 -5.20 -0.55
N ASP A 172 2.77 -5.87 0.46
CA ASP A 172 3.80 -5.32 1.35
C ASP A 172 5.18 -5.71 0.85
N GLU A 173 5.88 -4.76 0.27
CA GLU A 173 7.24 -4.91 -0.31
C GLU A 173 7.41 -6.15 -1.22
N PRO A 174 6.57 -6.31 -2.25
CA PRO A 174 6.54 -7.54 -3.06
C PRO A 174 7.81 -7.77 -3.88
N THR A 175 8.68 -6.79 -3.99
CA THR A 175 9.93 -6.86 -4.75
C THR A 175 11.17 -6.82 -3.87
N SER A 176 11.00 -6.76 -2.54
CA SER A 176 12.13 -6.76 -1.62
C SER A 176 12.94 -8.05 -1.73
N GLN A 177 14.28 -7.94 -1.64
CA GLN A 177 15.23 -9.06 -1.73
C GLN A 177 15.32 -9.73 -3.12
N LEU A 178 14.74 -9.14 -4.17
CA LEU A 178 14.91 -9.58 -5.54
C LEU A 178 15.98 -8.76 -6.25
N ASP A 179 16.74 -9.39 -7.13
CA ASP A 179 17.57 -8.67 -8.10
C ASP A 179 16.69 -7.91 -9.11
N ARG A 180 17.32 -7.04 -9.90
CA ARG A 180 16.59 -6.15 -10.81
C ARG A 180 15.71 -6.91 -11.81
N GLY A 181 16.21 -8.01 -12.37
CA GLY A 181 15.44 -8.78 -13.37
C GLY A 181 14.18 -9.40 -12.79
N TYR A 182 14.29 -10.07 -11.64
CA TYR A 182 13.11 -10.64 -10.97
C TYR A 182 12.16 -9.57 -10.42
N ARG A 183 12.69 -8.42 -10.01
CA ARG A 183 11.88 -7.27 -9.58
C ARG A 183 10.97 -6.79 -10.69
N ASP A 184 11.55 -6.58 -11.89
CA ASP A 184 10.80 -6.10 -13.05
C ASP A 184 9.72 -7.13 -13.48
N GLU A 185 10.05 -8.43 -13.48
CA GLU A 185 9.06 -9.50 -13.74
C GLU A 185 7.88 -9.47 -12.75
N VAL A 186 8.12 -9.21 -11.46
CA VAL A 186 7.07 -9.11 -10.43
C VAL A 186 6.20 -7.88 -10.64
N LEU A 187 6.79 -6.74 -11.01
CA LEU A 187 6.05 -5.51 -11.29
C LEU A 187 5.18 -5.66 -12.56
N ASP A 188 5.72 -6.29 -13.61
CA ASP A 188 4.96 -6.56 -14.83
C ASP A 188 3.75 -7.49 -14.55
N VAL A 189 3.90 -8.45 -13.64
CA VAL A 189 2.79 -9.30 -13.19
C VAL A 189 1.75 -8.48 -12.41
N ILE A 190 2.15 -7.55 -11.56
CA ILE A 190 1.23 -6.67 -10.84
C ILE A 190 0.43 -5.80 -11.82
N ASP A 191 1.10 -5.20 -12.81
CA ASP A 191 0.46 -4.43 -13.87
C ASP A 191 -0.54 -5.28 -14.66
N HIS A 192 -0.14 -6.49 -15.06
CA HIS A 192 -0.98 -7.43 -15.80
C HIS A 192 -2.23 -7.82 -14.99
N VAL A 193 -2.07 -8.16 -13.71
CA VAL A 193 -3.18 -8.50 -12.80
C VAL A 193 -4.15 -7.33 -12.63
N ASN A 194 -3.65 -6.11 -12.47
CA ASN A 194 -4.50 -4.92 -12.39
C ASN A 194 -5.33 -4.75 -13.68
N HIS A 195 -4.69 -4.93 -14.83
CA HIS A 195 -5.33 -4.80 -16.15
C HIS A 195 -6.40 -5.87 -16.40
N GLU A 196 -6.07 -7.15 -16.18
CA GLU A 196 -6.96 -8.27 -16.48
C GLU A 196 -8.12 -8.41 -15.51
N LEU A 197 -7.86 -8.19 -14.22
CA LEU A 197 -8.86 -8.36 -13.17
C LEU A 197 -9.55 -7.05 -12.78
N HIS A 198 -9.07 -5.91 -13.28
CA HIS A 198 -9.50 -4.57 -12.86
C HIS A 198 -9.41 -4.35 -11.34
N THR A 199 -8.51 -5.07 -10.68
CA THR A 199 -8.30 -5.02 -9.23
C THR A 199 -7.62 -3.71 -8.83
N THR A 200 -8.11 -3.02 -7.81
CA THR A 200 -7.38 -1.91 -7.17
C THR A 200 -6.12 -2.47 -6.52
N VAL A 201 -4.97 -1.85 -6.72
CA VAL A 201 -3.69 -2.32 -6.17
C VAL A 201 -3.05 -1.24 -5.32
N ILE A 202 -2.68 -1.60 -4.09
CA ILE A 202 -1.87 -0.76 -3.20
C ILE A 202 -0.60 -1.52 -2.84
N THR A 203 0.53 -1.01 -3.29
CA THR A 203 1.84 -1.63 -3.07
C THR A 203 2.70 -0.77 -2.16
N VAL A 204 3.19 -1.34 -1.07
CA VAL A 204 4.19 -0.70 -0.20
C VAL A 204 5.58 -0.97 -0.77
N THR A 205 6.38 0.08 -0.89
CA THR A 205 7.80 -0.02 -1.24
C THR A 205 8.61 1.09 -0.57
N HIS A 206 9.89 0.84 -0.36
CA HIS A 206 10.86 1.86 0.03
C HIS A 206 11.84 2.19 -1.12
N ASP A 207 11.71 1.50 -2.26
CA ASP A 207 12.55 1.67 -3.45
C ASP A 207 11.91 2.70 -4.41
N PRO A 208 12.57 3.86 -4.65
CA PRO A 208 12.07 4.87 -5.58
C PRO A 208 11.95 4.37 -7.03
N GLU A 209 12.82 3.42 -7.47
CA GLU A 209 12.73 2.86 -8.83
C GLU A 209 11.46 2.01 -8.99
N VAL A 210 11.08 1.26 -7.94
CA VAL A 210 9.81 0.53 -7.91
C VAL A 210 8.64 1.50 -7.91
N ALA A 211 8.73 2.56 -7.12
CA ALA A 211 7.69 3.57 -7.03
C ALA A 211 7.44 4.29 -8.36
N ALA A 212 8.47 4.55 -9.13
CA ALA A 212 8.38 5.18 -10.45
C ALA A 212 7.56 4.37 -11.49
N ARG A 213 7.25 3.09 -11.20
CA ARG A 213 6.36 2.27 -12.02
C ARG A 213 4.88 2.57 -11.80
N PHE A 214 4.52 3.26 -10.71
CA PHE A 214 3.14 3.61 -10.39
C PHE A 214 2.83 5.02 -10.87
N ALA A 215 1.72 5.19 -11.61
CA ALA A 215 1.26 6.50 -12.05
C ALA A 215 0.92 7.44 -10.86
N ARG A 216 0.54 6.84 -9.73
CA ARG A 216 0.27 7.55 -8.47
C ARG A 216 1.08 6.96 -7.34
N THR A 217 1.79 7.83 -6.61
CA THR A 217 2.55 7.46 -5.43
C THR A 217 2.16 8.33 -4.24
N ILE A 218 2.20 7.77 -3.04
CA ILE A 218 1.89 8.46 -1.79
C ILE A 218 3.04 8.24 -0.83
N THR A 219 3.64 9.32 -0.37
CA THR A 219 4.75 9.25 0.58
C THR A 219 4.25 9.43 2.00
N ILE A 220 4.49 8.41 2.84
CA ILE A 220 4.17 8.42 4.27
C ILE A 220 5.46 8.66 5.07
N ARG A 221 5.44 9.66 5.96
CA ARG A 221 6.52 9.97 6.91
C ARG A 221 5.93 10.27 8.28
N ASP A 222 6.53 9.73 9.31
CA ASP A 222 6.10 9.95 10.70
C ASP A 222 4.58 9.74 10.92
N GLY A 223 4.04 8.71 10.25
CA GLY A 223 2.63 8.37 10.31
C GLY A 223 1.68 9.30 9.57
N ARG A 224 2.17 10.22 8.71
CA ARG A 224 1.38 11.18 7.94
C ARG A 224 1.65 11.07 6.45
N ILE A 225 0.67 11.41 5.63
CA ILE A 225 0.90 11.62 4.20
C ILE A 225 1.55 13.00 4.03
N GLY A 226 2.75 13.03 3.46
CA GLY A 226 3.53 14.26 3.26
C GLY A 226 3.60 14.71 1.81
N ALA A 227 3.56 13.76 0.88
CA ALA A 227 3.62 14.07 -0.55
C ALA A 227 2.81 13.05 -1.36
N GLU A 228 2.36 13.49 -2.52
CA GLU A 228 1.72 12.67 -3.54
C GLU A 228 2.41 12.90 -4.88
N GLY A 229 2.83 11.83 -5.55
CA GLY A 229 3.35 11.84 -6.91
C GLY A 229 2.24 11.47 -7.89
N ARG A 230 2.12 12.22 -8.99
CA ARG A 230 1.22 11.92 -10.10
C ARG A 230 1.93 12.19 -11.41
N ASP A 231 1.96 11.20 -12.28
CA ASP A 231 2.50 11.32 -13.64
C ASP A 231 3.92 11.92 -13.70
N GLY A 232 4.76 11.61 -12.69
CA GLY A 232 6.13 12.10 -12.59
C GLY A 232 6.32 13.45 -11.89
N GLU A 233 5.24 14.11 -11.49
CA GLU A 233 5.29 15.33 -10.66
C GLU A 233 5.05 15.01 -9.19
N GLU A 234 5.72 15.71 -8.27
CA GLU A 234 5.56 15.56 -6.82
C GLU A 234 4.81 16.76 -6.24
N PHE A 235 3.73 16.46 -5.53
CA PHE A 235 2.88 17.44 -4.85
C PHE A 235 3.01 17.30 -3.34
N ALA A 236 3.21 18.41 -2.65
CA ALA A 236 3.11 18.42 -1.18
C ALA A 236 1.64 18.38 -0.74
N VAL A 237 1.34 17.56 0.25
CA VAL A 237 -0.03 17.40 0.74
C VAL A 237 -0.22 18.24 2.00
N VAL A 238 -1.25 19.10 2.01
CA VAL A 238 -1.65 19.88 3.18
C VAL A 238 -2.49 18.99 4.10
N GLY A 239 -1.99 18.76 5.32
CA GLY A 239 -2.71 18.02 6.36
C GLY A 239 -3.94 18.78 6.87
N ARG A 240 -4.89 18.06 7.50
CA ARG A 240 -6.11 18.68 8.08
C ARG A 240 -5.81 19.71 9.17
N ASP A 241 -4.67 19.58 9.83
CA ASP A 241 -4.15 20.51 10.81
C ASP A 241 -3.45 21.73 10.18
N GLY A 242 -3.46 21.84 8.84
CA GLY A 242 -2.78 22.90 8.09
C GLY A 242 -1.28 22.66 7.95
N SER A 243 -0.73 21.56 8.44
CA SER A 243 0.69 21.23 8.26
C SER A 243 1.01 20.85 6.82
N LEU A 244 2.20 21.24 6.36
CA LEU A 244 2.75 20.90 5.06
C LEU A 244 4.13 20.27 5.27
N GLN A 245 4.34 19.08 4.71
CA GLN A 245 5.66 18.47 4.68
C GLN A 245 6.38 18.91 3.40
N LEU A 246 7.50 19.61 3.56
CA LEU A 246 8.32 19.99 2.42
C LEU A 246 9.01 18.76 1.80
N PRO A 247 9.07 18.67 0.46
CA PRO A 247 9.84 17.65 -0.24
C PRO A 247 11.30 17.60 0.25
N PRO A 248 11.99 16.42 0.18
CA PRO A 248 13.35 16.27 0.69
C PRO A 248 14.34 17.29 0.14
N HIS A 249 14.30 17.54 -1.17
CA HIS A 249 15.20 18.46 -1.84
C HIS A 249 15.00 19.92 -1.38
N ILE A 250 13.77 20.32 -1.07
CA ILE A 250 13.49 21.65 -0.51
C ILE A 250 13.94 21.71 0.95
N ARG A 251 13.71 20.63 1.72
CA ARG A 251 14.09 20.56 3.13
C ARG A 251 15.60 20.61 3.36
N GLU A 252 16.41 20.09 2.44
CA GLU A 252 17.87 20.19 2.49
C GLU A 252 18.38 21.63 2.35
N MET A 253 17.60 22.48 1.69
CA MET A 253 17.92 23.90 1.52
C MET A 253 17.51 24.77 2.72
N ILE A 254 16.64 24.26 3.62
CA ILE A 254 16.08 25.00 4.75
C ILE A 254 16.56 24.36 6.06
N PRO A 255 17.40 25.05 6.86
CA PRO A 255 17.89 24.52 8.14
C PRO A 255 16.74 24.25 9.12
N PHE A 256 16.92 23.24 9.99
CA PHE A 256 15.98 23.00 11.07
C PHE A 256 15.83 24.25 11.98
N GLY A 257 14.58 24.60 12.30
CA GLY A 257 14.26 25.79 13.11
C GLY A 257 14.35 27.12 12.34
N ALA A 258 14.55 27.09 11.03
CA ALA A 258 14.46 28.29 10.22
C ALA A 258 13.06 28.89 10.27
N LEU A 259 12.98 30.21 10.39
CA LEU A 259 11.74 30.95 10.25
C LEU A 259 11.48 31.23 8.78
N LEU A 260 10.27 30.90 8.32
CA LEU A 260 9.83 31.16 6.94
C LEU A 260 8.79 32.27 6.95
N ARG A 261 8.99 33.27 6.12
CA ARG A 261 7.97 34.28 5.83
C ARG A 261 7.04 33.72 4.77
N VAL A 262 5.75 33.66 5.08
CA VAL A 262 4.71 33.22 4.13
C VAL A 262 4.14 34.46 3.44
N ARG A 263 4.17 34.48 2.12
CA ARG A 263 3.52 35.51 1.30
C ARG A 263 2.52 34.84 0.37
N ILE A 264 1.46 35.57 0.07
CA ILE A 264 0.47 35.22 -0.95
C ILE A 264 0.50 36.37 -1.96
N ASP A 265 0.82 36.04 -3.19
CA ASP A 265 0.89 36.99 -4.29
C ASP A 265 -0.50 37.18 -4.92
N ASP A 266 -0.67 38.20 -5.76
CA ASP A 266 -1.96 38.56 -6.38
C ASP A 266 -2.54 37.43 -7.25
N ASP A 267 -1.70 36.53 -7.77
CA ASP A 267 -2.08 35.35 -8.53
C ASP A 267 -2.41 34.12 -7.64
N SER A 268 -2.49 34.30 -6.32
CA SER A 268 -2.70 33.27 -5.32
C SER A 268 -1.53 32.28 -5.15
N THR A 269 -0.34 32.63 -5.64
CA THR A 269 0.89 31.87 -5.40
C THR A 269 1.33 32.04 -3.94
N ILE A 270 1.62 30.93 -3.26
CA ILE A 270 2.16 30.93 -1.89
C ILE A 270 3.68 30.80 -1.97
N THR A 271 4.39 31.81 -1.48
CA THR A 271 5.85 31.84 -1.43
C THR A 271 6.33 31.67 0.01
N LEU A 272 7.31 30.80 0.23
CA LEU A 272 7.99 30.58 1.50
C LEU A 272 9.42 31.08 1.41
N GLU A 273 9.73 32.19 2.08
CA GLU A 273 11.06 32.81 2.07
C GLU A 273 11.77 32.54 3.42
N PRO A 274 12.95 31.88 3.43
CA PRO A 274 13.73 31.76 4.65
C PRO A 274 14.17 33.16 5.14
N MET A 275 13.97 33.44 6.42
CA MET A 275 14.50 34.66 7.04
C MET A 275 16.02 34.54 7.13
N THR A 276 16.73 35.43 6.44
CA THR A 276 18.19 35.56 6.54
C THR A 276 18.55 36.29 7.84
N GLY A 277 19.73 36.01 8.43
CA GLY A 277 20.13 36.49 9.75
C GLY A 277 20.19 38.02 9.93
N THR A 278 20.00 38.79 8.87
CA THR A 278 19.89 40.27 8.87
C THR A 278 18.50 40.78 9.26
N ASP A 279 17.47 39.93 9.24
CA ASP A 279 16.08 40.32 9.57
C ASP A 279 15.69 40.09 11.05
N ARG A 280 16.65 39.70 11.90
CA ARG A 280 16.44 39.63 13.34
C ARG A 280 16.57 41.05 13.94
N GLU A 281 15.49 41.82 14.03
CA GLU A 281 15.45 42.94 14.93
C GLU A 281 15.74 42.43 16.36
N PRO A 282 16.62 43.10 17.12
CA PRO A 282 16.83 42.73 18.53
C PRO A 282 15.55 42.92 19.31
N PRO A 283 15.23 42.07 20.31
CA PRO A 283 14.07 42.24 21.15
C PRO A 283 14.15 43.58 21.89
N ARG A 284 13.10 44.41 21.76
CA ARG A 284 12.93 45.62 22.56
C ARG A 284 12.58 45.29 24.00
#